data_054b4ff847548a071981901376c81201
#
_entry.id   054b4ff847548a071981901376c81201
#
_cell.length_a   1.000
_cell.length_b   1.000
_cell.length_c   1.000
_cell.angle_alpha   90.00
_cell.angle_beta   90.00
_cell.angle_gamma   90.00
#
_symmetry.space_group_name_H-M   'P 1'
#
loop_
_entity.id
_entity.type
_entity.pdbx_description
1 polymer ?
#
loop_
_entity_poly.entity_id
_entity_poly.type
_entity_poly.pdbx_seq_one_letter_code
_entity_poly.pdbx_strand_id
1 'polypeptide(L)'
;SSANRPQLIINGSAIGYYGSQPLAKLDESSSPGSNDILSQIVKKWEAKAEDLSSYTERLVIARTGLVLSNKGGLWTKLIMTKAIRLFNWFGNGHQMYSWIHIDDYCKAISFIITHQSIYGPVNLTSPQPSSQKKLIQSIRFNLHSISFGFGIPDFALKMFLGDLASMLMTDAY
;
A
#
# COMPACT_ATOMS: atom_id res chain seq x y z
N SER A 1 22.78 1.60 31.45
CA SER A 1 21.82 2.56 32.00
C SER A 1 20.58 2.59 31.12
N SER A 2 19.47 2.00 31.61
CA SER A 2 18.21 1.82 30.91
C SER A 2 17.26 3.05 31.02
N ALA A 3 17.78 4.24 31.21
CA ALA A 3 16.97 5.39 31.61
C ALA A 3 16.10 6.02 30.50
N ASN A 4 16.25 5.66 29.23
CA ASN A 4 15.50 6.29 28.13
C ASN A 4 15.13 5.31 27.00
N ARG A 5 14.69 4.11 27.34
CA ARG A 5 14.20 3.18 26.33
C ARG A 5 12.77 3.55 25.92
N PRO A 6 12.47 3.81 24.65
CA PRO A 6 11.11 4.09 24.24
C PRO A 6 10.20 2.90 24.48
N GLN A 7 8.99 3.15 24.97
CA GLN A 7 7.99 2.11 25.22
C GLN A 7 7.49 1.49 23.91
N LEU A 8 7.48 2.26 22.83
CA LEU A 8 7.00 1.83 21.53
C LEU A 8 7.87 2.41 20.42
N ILE A 9 8.25 1.54 19.48
CA ILE A 9 8.73 1.94 18.16
C ILE A 9 7.73 1.40 17.12
N ILE A 10 7.24 2.28 16.25
CA ILE A 10 6.46 1.89 15.07
C ILE A 10 7.37 2.11 13.86
N ASN A 11 7.80 1.03 13.25
CA ASN A 11 8.58 1.06 12.02
C ASN A 11 7.66 0.97 10.80
N GLY A 12 7.75 1.95 9.89
CA GLY A 12 7.01 1.88 8.63
C GLY A 12 7.53 0.73 7.75
N SER A 13 6.63 -0.02 7.17
CA SER A 13 6.87 -1.08 6.20
C SER A 13 5.79 -1.04 5.11
N ALA A 14 5.76 -2.00 4.23
CA ALA A 14 4.80 -2.07 3.13
C ALA A 14 4.25 -3.49 2.94
N ILE A 15 3.01 -3.59 2.47
CA ILE A 15 2.41 -4.88 2.05
C ILE A 15 3.17 -5.55 0.90
N GLY A 16 4.05 -4.82 0.21
CA GLY A 16 5.02 -5.38 -0.73
C GLY A 16 5.90 -6.49 -0.14
N TYR A 17 5.91 -6.67 1.19
CA TYR A 17 6.50 -7.82 1.87
C TYR A 17 6.00 -9.14 1.30
N TYR A 18 4.72 -9.22 0.98
CA TYR A 18 4.09 -10.47 0.50
C TYR A 18 4.36 -10.74 -0.98
N GLY A 19 4.83 -9.76 -1.74
CA GLY A 19 5.00 -9.88 -3.18
C GLY A 19 3.67 -10.05 -3.93
N SER A 20 3.74 -10.42 -5.20
CA SER A 20 2.55 -10.71 -6.00
C SER A 20 2.10 -12.16 -5.77
N GLN A 21 0.99 -12.35 -5.09
CA GLN A 21 0.36 -13.64 -4.85
C GLN A 21 -1.13 -13.58 -5.26
N PRO A 22 -1.44 -13.72 -6.55
CA PRO A 22 -2.81 -13.60 -7.05
C PRO A 22 -3.72 -14.62 -6.36
N LEU A 23 -4.91 -14.15 -5.95
CA LEU A 23 -5.97 -14.96 -5.33
C LEU A 23 -5.70 -15.44 -3.89
N ALA A 24 -4.56 -15.14 -3.29
CA ALA A 24 -4.31 -15.48 -1.89
C ALA A 24 -4.87 -14.39 -0.96
N LYS A 25 -5.58 -14.80 0.08
CA LYS A 25 -5.89 -13.91 1.20
C LYS A 25 -4.71 -13.98 2.16
N LEU A 26 -3.96 -12.88 2.24
CA LEU A 26 -2.74 -12.77 3.03
C LEU A 26 -3.00 -12.05 4.35
N ASP A 27 -2.35 -12.50 5.39
CA ASP A 27 -2.36 -11.91 6.73
C ASP A 27 -0.93 -11.77 7.27
N GLU A 28 -0.80 -11.28 8.48
CA GLU A 28 0.49 -11.03 9.12
C GLU A 28 1.33 -12.29 9.32
N SER A 29 0.69 -13.47 9.39
CA SER A 29 1.37 -14.77 9.52
C SER A 29 1.84 -15.33 8.18
N SER A 30 1.41 -14.75 7.08
CA SER A 30 1.74 -15.20 5.73
C SER A 30 3.20 -15.00 5.40
N SER A 31 3.78 -15.97 4.70
CA SER A 31 5.19 -15.94 4.29
C SER A 31 5.48 -14.78 3.33
N PRO A 32 6.69 -14.23 3.37
CA PRO A 32 7.08 -13.18 2.43
C PRO A 32 7.15 -13.71 0.99
N GLY A 33 6.88 -12.83 0.04
CA GLY A 33 7.07 -13.11 -1.38
C GLY A 33 8.51 -13.48 -1.71
N SER A 34 8.70 -14.38 -2.66
CA SER A 34 10.02 -14.95 -2.95
C SER A 34 10.76 -14.30 -4.11
N ASN A 35 10.05 -13.72 -5.11
CA ASN A 35 10.61 -13.54 -6.45
C ASN A 35 10.58 -12.13 -7.00
N ASP A 36 10.05 -11.14 -6.32
CA ASP A 36 10.05 -9.77 -6.81
C ASP A 36 10.99 -8.86 -6.02
N ILE A 37 11.48 -7.82 -6.70
CA ILE A 37 12.46 -6.89 -6.13
C ILE A 37 11.89 -6.16 -4.90
N LEU A 38 10.59 -5.80 -4.95
CA LEU A 38 9.95 -5.06 -3.85
C LEU A 38 9.89 -5.91 -2.58
N SER A 39 9.45 -7.17 -2.69
CA SER A 39 9.41 -8.05 -1.53
C SER A 39 10.79 -8.29 -0.93
N GLN A 40 11.82 -8.43 -1.75
CA GLN A 40 13.21 -8.54 -1.28
C GLN A 40 13.69 -7.29 -0.54
N ILE A 41 13.35 -6.10 -1.03
CA ILE A 41 13.69 -4.83 -0.38
C ILE A 41 12.98 -4.72 0.97
N VAL A 42 11.66 -4.98 0.99
CA VAL A 42 10.86 -4.87 2.22
C VAL A 42 11.30 -5.90 3.26
N LYS A 43 11.62 -7.12 2.85
CA LYS A 43 12.19 -8.16 3.75
C LYS A 43 13.49 -7.70 4.41
N LYS A 44 14.42 -7.14 3.64
CA LYS A 44 15.67 -6.61 4.18
C LYS A 44 15.42 -5.43 5.12
N TRP A 45 14.45 -4.60 4.79
CA TRP A 45 14.05 -3.47 5.62
C TRP A 45 13.48 -3.93 6.96
N GLU A 46 12.52 -4.88 6.95
CA GLU A 46 11.95 -5.45 8.17
C GLU A 46 12.99 -6.20 9.03
N ALA A 47 13.86 -7.00 8.41
CA ALA A 47 14.94 -7.66 9.12
C ALA A 47 15.86 -6.67 9.87
N LYS A 48 16.10 -5.48 9.26
CA LYS A 48 16.83 -4.41 9.96
C LYS A 48 16.01 -3.71 11.04
N ALA A 49 14.71 -3.61 10.85
CA ALA A 49 13.82 -3.04 11.85
C ALA A 49 13.73 -3.95 13.11
N GLU A 50 13.84 -5.27 12.94
CA GLU A 50 13.85 -6.20 14.07
C GLU A 50 15.03 -5.97 15.04
N ASP A 51 16.15 -5.46 14.55
CA ASP A 51 17.29 -5.07 15.43
C ASP A 51 16.85 -4.02 16.48
N LEU A 52 15.79 -3.23 16.17
CA LEU A 52 15.24 -2.23 17.08
C LEU A 52 14.53 -2.84 18.29
N SER A 53 14.17 -4.12 18.26
CA SER A 53 13.51 -4.81 19.38
C SER A 53 14.34 -4.77 20.66
N SER A 54 15.66 -4.74 20.54
CA SER A 54 16.58 -4.58 21.70
C SER A 54 16.55 -3.19 22.34
N TYR A 55 16.01 -2.19 21.64
CA TYR A 55 15.98 -0.78 22.06
C TYR A 55 14.59 -0.28 22.48
N THR A 56 13.57 -1.11 22.42
CA THR A 56 12.20 -0.75 22.79
C THR A 56 11.56 -1.84 23.64
N GLU A 57 10.51 -1.50 24.38
CA GLU A 57 9.68 -2.51 25.07
C GLU A 57 8.73 -3.19 24.08
N ARG A 58 8.33 -2.47 23.02
CA ARG A 58 7.37 -2.94 22.02
C ARG A 58 7.73 -2.41 20.64
N LEU A 59 7.91 -3.32 19.68
CA LEU A 59 8.13 -3.01 18.27
C LEU A 59 6.89 -3.38 17.47
N VAL A 60 6.42 -2.45 16.62
CA VAL A 60 5.38 -2.70 15.64
C VAL A 60 5.93 -2.41 14.24
N ILE A 61 5.71 -3.33 13.31
CA ILE A 61 6.09 -3.20 11.90
C ILE A 61 4.82 -2.93 11.09
N ALA A 62 4.62 -1.68 10.70
CA ALA A 62 3.42 -1.21 10.04
C ALA A 62 3.48 -1.47 8.52
N ARG A 63 2.98 -2.63 8.06
CA ARG A 63 2.89 -3.00 6.63
C ARG A 63 1.77 -2.22 5.97
N THR A 64 2.11 -1.10 5.38
CA THR A 64 1.15 -0.14 4.84
C THR A 64 0.79 -0.47 3.39
N GLY A 65 -0.51 -0.50 3.09
CA GLY A 65 -1.04 -0.58 1.74
C GLY A 65 -0.98 0.75 0.98
N LEU A 66 -1.68 0.83 -0.15
CA LEU A 66 -1.80 2.07 -0.91
C LEU A 66 -2.58 3.12 -0.13
N VAL A 67 -1.90 4.16 0.34
CA VAL A 67 -2.56 5.24 1.07
C VAL A 67 -3.29 6.17 0.11
N LEU A 68 -4.60 6.28 0.27
CA LEU A 68 -5.45 7.20 -0.49
C LEU A 68 -5.51 8.56 0.22
N SER A 69 -4.93 9.58 -0.41
CA SER A 69 -4.91 10.95 0.13
C SER A 69 -4.99 11.98 -0.99
N ASN A 70 -5.77 13.02 -0.79
CA ASN A 70 -5.83 14.16 -1.72
C ASN A 70 -4.60 15.08 -1.63
N LYS A 71 -3.72 14.88 -0.64
CA LYS A 71 -2.56 15.73 -0.38
C LYS A 71 -1.25 15.23 -0.99
N GLY A 72 -1.24 14.08 -1.63
CA GLY A 72 -0.03 13.54 -2.26
C GLY A 72 -0.05 12.03 -2.48
N GLY A 73 1.12 11.49 -2.84
CA GLY A 73 1.33 10.07 -3.08
C GLY A 73 0.92 9.58 -4.48
N LEU A 74 0.94 8.26 -4.67
CA LEU A 74 0.57 7.62 -5.94
C LEU A 74 -0.87 7.94 -6.34
N TRP A 75 -1.75 8.05 -5.35
CA TRP A 75 -3.17 8.34 -5.56
C TRP A 75 -3.41 9.62 -6.36
N THR A 76 -2.78 10.73 -5.99
CA THR A 76 -2.92 12.00 -6.69
C THR A 76 -2.46 11.92 -8.14
N LYS A 77 -1.45 11.09 -8.43
CA LYS A 77 -0.98 10.84 -9.80
C LYS A 77 -1.97 10.03 -10.61
N LEU A 78 -2.60 9.01 -10.00
CA LEU A 78 -3.63 8.19 -10.66
C LEU A 78 -4.87 8.98 -11.06
N ILE A 79 -5.22 10.03 -10.29
CA ILE A 79 -6.38 10.87 -10.54
C ILE A 79 -6.02 12.26 -11.11
N MET A 80 -4.79 12.44 -11.57
CA MET A 80 -4.31 13.75 -12.06
C MET A 80 -5.16 14.31 -13.19
N THR A 81 -5.71 13.44 -14.04
CA THR A 81 -6.57 13.81 -15.16
C THR A 81 -8.02 14.10 -14.78
N LYS A 82 -8.37 14.05 -13.48
CA LYS A 82 -9.74 14.33 -13.01
C LYS A 82 -10.26 15.72 -13.40
N ALA A 83 -9.37 16.71 -13.46
CA ALA A 83 -9.75 18.08 -13.82
C ALA A 83 -10.34 18.19 -15.24
N ILE A 84 -9.91 17.33 -16.17
CA ILE A 84 -10.43 17.22 -17.53
C ILE A 84 -11.47 16.11 -17.67
N ARG A 85 -11.98 15.59 -16.53
CA ARG A 85 -12.99 14.52 -16.46
C ARG A 85 -12.56 13.22 -17.13
N LEU A 86 -11.27 12.96 -17.19
CA LEU A 86 -10.67 11.75 -17.74
C LEU A 86 -10.15 10.87 -16.62
N PHE A 87 -10.56 9.61 -16.61
CA PHE A 87 -10.22 8.64 -15.59
C PHE A 87 -9.62 7.40 -16.23
N ASN A 88 -8.35 7.15 -15.97
CA ASN A 88 -7.58 6.12 -16.64
C ASN A 88 -7.13 5.05 -15.63
N TRP A 89 -7.07 3.82 -16.09
CA TRP A 89 -6.45 2.70 -15.38
C TRP A 89 -5.39 2.05 -16.27
N PHE A 90 -4.52 1.27 -15.68
CA PHE A 90 -3.42 0.62 -16.39
C PHE A 90 -3.87 -0.71 -16.97
N GLY A 91 -3.58 -0.96 -18.25
CA GLY A 91 -3.97 -2.18 -18.94
C GLY A 91 -5.48 -2.43 -18.86
N ASN A 92 -5.84 -3.62 -18.40
CA ASN A 92 -7.23 -4.01 -18.16
C ASN A 92 -7.80 -3.48 -16.82
N GLY A 93 -6.94 -2.96 -15.94
CA GLY A 93 -7.31 -2.41 -14.63
C GLY A 93 -7.72 -3.45 -13.58
N HIS A 94 -7.39 -4.72 -13.81
CA HIS A 94 -7.71 -5.82 -12.89
C HIS A 94 -6.73 -5.93 -11.73
N GLN A 95 -5.58 -5.22 -11.79
CA GLN A 95 -4.60 -5.20 -10.70
C GLN A 95 -5.30 -4.86 -9.39
N MET A 96 -5.10 -5.72 -8.40
CA MET A 96 -5.69 -5.55 -7.09
C MET A 96 -4.79 -4.68 -6.21
N TYR A 97 -5.40 -3.77 -5.48
CA TYR A 97 -4.72 -2.92 -4.51
C TYR A 97 -5.34 -3.11 -3.12
N SER A 98 -4.50 -3.45 -2.17
CA SER A 98 -4.82 -3.27 -0.76
C SER A 98 -4.58 -1.81 -0.41
N TRP A 99 -5.63 -1.08 -0.11
CA TRP A 99 -5.60 0.36 0.09
C TRP A 99 -6.07 0.72 1.49
N ILE A 100 -5.75 1.92 1.93
CA ILE A 100 -6.26 2.51 3.17
C ILE A 100 -6.46 4.01 2.98
N HIS A 101 -7.54 4.58 3.53
CA HIS A 101 -7.70 6.03 3.55
C HIS A 101 -6.75 6.65 4.58
N ILE A 102 -6.22 7.85 4.30
CA ILE A 102 -5.25 8.51 5.19
C ILE A 102 -5.80 8.72 6.61
N ASP A 103 -7.08 9.04 6.76
CA ASP A 103 -7.69 9.23 8.07
C ASP A 103 -7.76 7.92 8.86
N ASP A 104 -8.04 6.80 8.19
CA ASP A 104 -8.08 5.48 8.82
C ASP A 104 -6.67 4.99 9.16
N TYR A 105 -5.68 5.31 8.32
CA TYR A 105 -4.28 5.09 8.65
C TYR A 105 -3.88 5.83 9.92
N CYS A 106 -4.21 7.12 10.03
CA CYS A 106 -3.92 7.90 11.24
C CYS A 106 -4.63 7.35 12.49
N LYS A 107 -5.90 6.92 12.35
CA LYS A 107 -6.64 6.28 13.44
C LYS A 107 -6.00 4.95 13.86
N ALA A 108 -5.57 4.13 12.89
CA ALA A 108 -4.90 2.86 13.15
C ALA A 108 -3.57 3.06 13.90
N ILE A 109 -2.77 4.04 13.49
CA ILE A 109 -1.54 4.40 14.22
C ILE A 109 -1.88 4.85 15.65
N SER A 110 -2.88 5.72 15.84
CA SER A 110 -3.32 6.15 17.17
C SER A 110 -3.82 4.97 18.01
N PHE A 111 -4.52 4.02 17.39
CA PHE A 111 -4.98 2.80 18.05
C PHE A 111 -3.81 1.93 18.50
N ILE A 112 -2.79 1.73 17.65
CA ILE A 112 -1.58 0.99 17.98
C ILE A 112 -0.87 1.63 19.18
N ILE A 113 -0.78 2.96 19.24
CA ILE A 113 -0.12 3.67 20.32
C ILE A 113 -0.79 3.36 21.67
N THR A 114 -2.14 3.36 21.70
CA THR A 114 -2.93 3.20 22.93
C THR A 114 -3.14 1.75 23.36
N HIS A 115 -2.99 0.78 22.45
CA HIS A 115 -3.25 -0.64 22.72
C HIS A 115 -1.95 -1.43 22.85
N GLN A 116 -1.51 -1.65 24.08
CA GLN A 116 -0.22 -2.28 24.39
C GLN A 116 -0.11 -3.74 23.93
N SER A 117 -1.21 -4.42 23.69
CA SER A 117 -1.22 -5.82 23.20
C SER A 117 -0.85 -5.98 21.74
N ILE A 118 -0.77 -4.88 20.97
CA ILE A 118 -0.42 -4.92 19.55
C ILE A 118 1.09 -4.81 19.39
N TYR A 119 1.73 -5.84 18.85
CA TYR A 119 3.17 -5.90 18.58
C TYR A 119 3.46 -6.74 17.32
N GLY A 120 4.69 -6.64 16.80
CA GLY A 120 5.09 -7.33 15.57
C GLY A 120 4.52 -6.71 14.31
N PRO A 121 4.39 -7.47 13.20
CA PRO A 121 3.83 -6.98 11.96
C PRO A 121 2.32 -6.73 12.09
N VAL A 122 1.87 -5.64 11.45
CA VAL A 122 0.46 -5.23 11.39
C VAL A 122 0.15 -4.72 9.98
N ASN A 123 -0.85 -5.28 9.32
CA ASN A 123 -1.31 -4.84 8.01
C ASN A 123 -2.22 -3.62 8.15
N LEU A 124 -1.76 -2.48 7.65
CA LEU A 124 -2.54 -1.24 7.60
C LEU A 124 -3.19 -1.10 6.23
N THR A 125 -4.29 -1.82 6.06
CA THR A 125 -5.07 -1.89 4.81
C THR A 125 -6.56 -1.90 5.11
N SER A 126 -7.36 -1.52 4.10
CA SER A 126 -8.79 -1.78 4.13
C SER A 126 -9.06 -3.30 4.10
N PRO A 127 -10.08 -3.79 4.81
CA PRO A 127 -10.44 -5.21 4.80
C PRO A 127 -10.94 -5.70 3.43
N GLN A 128 -11.21 -4.78 2.50
CA GLN A 128 -11.67 -5.10 1.14
C GLN A 128 -10.71 -4.50 0.11
N PRO A 129 -9.79 -5.30 -0.44
CA PRO A 129 -8.97 -4.89 -1.57
C PRO A 129 -9.86 -4.61 -2.79
N SER A 130 -9.39 -3.77 -3.69
CA SER A 130 -10.18 -3.38 -4.86
C SER A 130 -9.31 -3.34 -6.10
N SER A 131 -9.87 -3.71 -7.25
CA SER A 131 -9.14 -3.53 -8.50
C SER A 131 -8.95 -2.04 -8.81
N GLN A 132 -7.86 -1.71 -9.49
CA GLN A 132 -7.55 -0.34 -9.89
C GLN A 132 -8.71 0.31 -10.64
N LYS A 133 -9.28 -0.41 -11.61
CA LYS A 133 -10.44 0.04 -12.39
C LYS A 133 -11.62 0.36 -11.48
N LYS A 134 -11.94 -0.50 -10.52
CA LYS A 134 -13.05 -0.29 -9.58
C LYS A 134 -12.82 0.92 -8.68
N LEU A 135 -11.60 1.10 -8.16
CA LEU A 135 -11.24 2.29 -7.38
C LEU A 135 -11.45 3.57 -8.19
N ILE A 136 -10.90 3.62 -9.40
CA ILE A 136 -11.00 4.79 -10.27
C ILE A 136 -12.45 5.05 -10.70
N GLN A 137 -13.22 4.00 -11.00
CA GLN A 137 -14.64 4.14 -11.32
C GLN A 137 -15.45 4.68 -10.14
N SER A 138 -15.18 4.23 -8.92
CA SER A 138 -15.85 4.75 -7.73
C SER A 138 -15.66 6.25 -7.56
N ILE A 139 -14.47 6.77 -7.85
CA ILE A 139 -14.20 8.21 -7.82
C ILE A 139 -14.92 8.93 -8.95
N ARG A 140 -14.84 8.37 -10.13
CA ARG A 140 -15.52 8.92 -11.32
C ARG A 140 -16.99 9.17 -11.04
N PHE A 141 -17.69 8.18 -10.49
CA PHE A 141 -19.12 8.29 -10.18
C PHE A 141 -19.42 9.33 -9.09
N ASN A 142 -18.52 9.49 -8.12
CA ASN A 142 -18.73 10.44 -7.01
C ASN A 142 -18.35 11.89 -7.37
N LEU A 143 -17.45 12.09 -8.32
CA LEU A 143 -16.95 13.44 -8.65
C LEU A 143 -17.64 14.07 -9.87
N HIS A 144 -18.05 13.28 -10.83
CA HIS A 144 -18.59 13.80 -12.10
C HIS A 144 -19.65 12.89 -12.70
N SER A 145 -20.83 13.45 -12.96
CA SER A 145 -21.92 12.76 -13.66
C SER A 145 -21.59 12.44 -15.13
N ILE A 146 -20.80 13.29 -15.78
CA ILE A 146 -20.34 13.08 -17.17
C ILE A 146 -18.82 13.04 -17.16
N SER A 147 -18.25 11.87 -17.44
CA SER A 147 -16.80 11.65 -17.47
C SER A 147 -16.46 10.42 -18.29
N PHE A 148 -15.26 10.39 -18.85
CA PHE A 148 -14.77 9.29 -19.66
C PHE A 148 -13.73 8.49 -18.88
N GLY A 149 -13.67 7.18 -19.13
CA GLY A 149 -12.64 6.32 -18.53
C GLY A 149 -12.25 5.23 -19.51
N PHE A 150 -10.94 4.99 -19.62
CA PHE A 150 -10.39 3.94 -20.46
C PHE A 150 -9.09 3.36 -19.87
N GLY A 151 -8.77 2.14 -20.31
CA GLY A 151 -7.49 1.52 -19.96
C GLY A 151 -6.36 2.05 -20.83
N ILE A 152 -5.24 2.44 -20.22
CA ILE A 152 -4.02 2.77 -20.97
C ILE A 152 -3.36 1.45 -21.35
N PRO A 153 -3.13 1.16 -22.64
CA PRO A 153 -2.51 -0.08 -23.07
C PRO A 153 -1.11 -0.28 -22.48
N ASP A 154 -0.76 -1.51 -22.16
CA ASP A 154 0.51 -1.87 -21.51
C ASP A 154 1.74 -1.40 -22.30
N PHE A 155 1.68 -1.45 -23.63
CA PHE A 155 2.78 -0.98 -24.47
C PHE A 155 3.03 0.53 -24.32
N ALA A 156 1.96 1.32 -24.17
CA ALA A 156 2.06 2.76 -23.96
C ALA A 156 2.66 3.05 -22.56
N LEU A 157 2.21 2.33 -21.54
CA LEU A 157 2.79 2.45 -20.20
C LEU A 157 4.29 2.14 -20.19
N LYS A 158 4.69 1.05 -20.82
CA LYS A 158 6.12 0.66 -20.94
C LYS A 158 6.94 1.70 -21.69
N MET A 159 6.39 2.30 -22.75
CA MET A 159 7.06 3.33 -23.53
C MET A 159 7.31 4.62 -22.73
N PHE A 160 6.37 5.03 -21.84
CA PHE A 160 6.48 6.27 -21.07
C PHE A 160 7.11 6.09 -19.69
N LEU A 161 6.96 4.92 -19.05
CA LEU A 161 7.36 4.68 -17.67
C LEU A 161 8.49 3.65 -17.55
N GLY A 162 8.89 2.98 -18.65
CA GLY A 162 9.94 1.97 -18.62
C GLY A 162 9.64 0.86 -17.62
N ASP A 163 10.64 0.50 -16.80
CA ASP A 163 10.52 -0.56 -15.79
C ASP A 163 9.51 -0.24 -14.66
N LEU A 164 9.23 1.04 -14.41
CA LEU A 164 8.20 1.45 -13.47
C LEU A 164 6.81 0.97 -13.88
N ALA A 165 6.55 0.79 -15.18
CA ALA A 165 5.29 0.26 -15.66
C ALA A 165 5.02 -1.15 -15.13
N SER A 166 6.04 -2.01 -15.08
CA SER A 166 5.92 -3.37 -14.56
C SER A 166 5.55 -3.39 -13.09
N MET A 167 6.14 -2.49 -12.29
CA MET A 167 5.83 -2.36 -10.86
C MET A 167 4.39 -1.87 -10.62
N LEU A 168 3.90 -0.94 -11.47
CA LEU A 168 2.54 -0.39 -11.35
C LEU A 168 1.45 -1.36 -11.84
N MET A 169 1.82 -2.33 -12.68
CA MET A 169 0.92 -3.36 -13.21
C MET A 169 0.90 -4.63 -12.33
N THR A 170 1.72 -4.69 -11.30
CA THR A 170 1.77 -5.83 -10.38
C THR A 170 0.69 -5.70 -9.31
N ASP A 171 0.09 -6.81 -8.95
CA ASP A 171 -0.87 -6.87 -7.86
C ASP A 171 -0.19 -6.54 -6.53
N ALA A 172 -0.84 -5.70 -5.73
CA ALA A 172 -0.41 -5.32 -4.40
C ALA A 172 -1.54 -5.64 -3.40
N TYR A 173 -1.60 -6.91 -3.01
CA TYR A 173 -2.55 -7.39 -1.99
C TYR A 173 -1.97 -7.28 -0.61
#